data_be124ffeec4864123c069f8ce7210edc
#
_entry.id   be124ffeec4864123c069f8ce7210edc
#
_cell.length_a   1.000
_cell.length_b   1.000
_cell.length_c   1.000
_cell.angle_alpha   90.00
_cell.angle_beta   90.00
_cell.angle_gamma   90.00
#
_symmetry.space_group_name_H-M   'P 1'
#
loop_
_entity.id
_entity.type
_entity.pdbx_description
1 polymer ?
#
loop_
_entity_poly.entity_id
_entity_poly.type
_entity_poly.pdbx_seq_one_letter_code
_entity_poly.pdbx_strand_id
1 'polypeptide(L)'
;MPQNILQGVVALYRALYRKWRPRKFADVVGQEAIVTALQNQIAAGRIGHAYLFTGTRGTGKTTCAKIFAKAVNCLDTTSPDPCGECAVCKGIDEGTILDVSEIDAASNNSVDDIRDLRDETAYLPAVCKYKVYIIDEVHMLSTSAFNALLKTMEEPPEHVIFILATTEVQKVPATILSRCQRYDFQRITADKIAGRLEYVAGQENIELDHNAAELIGRLADGAMRDALSILDTCAGVSNTVDEALVRRMAGVTDRKYLFEISDAIAARDAVKALSLIHISEPTRLGMI
;
A
#
# COMPACT_ATOMS: atom_id res chain seq x y z
N MET A 1 -4.11 52.67 0.58
CA MET A 1 -4.95 51.70 1.28
C MET A 1 -4.64 50.32 0.72
N PRO A 2 -4.00 49.43 1.44
CA PRO A 2 -3.74 48.07 0.99
C PRO A 2 -4.81 47.13 1.57
N GLN A 3 -5.62 46.58 0.69
CA GLN A 3 -6.46 45.45 1.02
C GLN A 3 -6.15 44.37 -0.04
N ASN A 4 -5.40 43.34 0.37
CA ASN A 4 -5.46 41.96 -0.13
C ASN A 4 -4.24 41.17 0.35
N ILE A 5 -4.15 41.00 1.66
CA ILE A 5 -3.30 39.97 2.26
C ILE A 5 -4.25 39.06 3.03
N LEU A 6 -4.76 38.01 2.42
CA LEU A 6 -5.37 36.84 3.08
C LEU A 6 -6.05 35.98 1.98
N GLN A 7 -5.25 35.20 1.23
CA GLN A 7 -5.70 33.98 0.53
C GLN A 7 -4.48 33.30 -0.08
N GLY A 8 -3.66 32.73 0.75
CA GLY A 8 -2.57 31.85 0.37
C GLY A 8 -2.44 30.75 1.42
N VAL A 9 -3.48 29.91 1.58
CA VAL A 9 -3.27 28.62 2.20
C VAL A 9 -2.38 27.87 1.23
N VAL A 10 -1.08 27.86 1.49
CA VAL A 10 -0.12 27.01 0.78
C VAL A 10 -0.57 25.59 1.09
N ALA A 11 -1.23 24.96 0.12
CA ALA A 11 -1.62 23.56 0.25
C ALA A 11 -0.35 22.75 0.50
N LEU A 12 -0.28 22.11 1.66
CA LEU A 12 0.84 21.25 2.03
C LEU A 12 1.05 20.21 0.91
N TYR A 13 2.29 20.08 0.45
CA TYR A 13 2.64 19.09 -0.57
C TYR A 13 2.20 17.69 -0.12
N ARG A 14 1.48 17.01 -1.00
CA ARG A 14 1.01 15.64 -0.75
C ARG A 14 1.83 14.67 -1.57
N ALA A 15 2.59 13.81 -0.92
CA ALA A 15 3.44 12.83 -1.58
C ALA A 15 2.67 11.97 -2.60
N LEU A 16 3.32 11.64 -3.73
CA LEU A 16 2.71 10.96 -4.88
C LEU A 16 2.02 9.66 -4.48
N TYR A 17 2.61 8.84 -3.59
CA TYR A 17 2.01 7.58 -3.14
C TYR A 17 0.70 7.77 -2.35
N ARG A 18 0.45 8.97 -1.78
CA ARG A 18 -0.82 9.33 -1.13
C ARG A 18 -1.81 9.92 -2.11
N LYS A 19 -1.35 10.79 -3.04
CA LYS A 19 -2.18 11.44 -4.04
C LYS A 19 -2.74 10.44 -5.04
N TRP A 20 -1.92 9.48 -5.47
CA TRP A 20 -2.22 8.46 -6.48
C TRP A 20 -2.64 7.11 -5.91
N ARG A 21 -3.05 7.09 -4.63
CA ARG A 21 -3.63 5.88 -4.04
C ARG A 21 -4.93 5.52 -4.78
N PRO A 22 -5.06 4.29 -5.32
CA PRO A 22 -6.25 3.84 -6.02
C PRO A 22 -7.53 4.07 -5.21
N ARG A 23 -8.57 4.53 -5.89
CA ARG A 23 -9.88 4.78 -5.28
C ARG A 23 -10.96 3.84 -5.78
N LYS A 24 -10.72 3.18 -6.93
CA LYS A 24 -11.58 2.19 -7.57
C LYS A 24 -10.75 0.93 -7.85
N PHE A 25 -11.41 -0.20 -8.01
CA PHE A 25 -10.75 -1.45 -8.39
C PHE A 25 -10.05 -1.36 -9.75
N ALA A 26 -10.63 -0.61 -10.69
CA ALA A 26 -10.03 -0.36 -12.00
C ALA A 26 -8.64 0.30 -11.95
N ASP A 27 -8.32 1.02 -10.87
CA ASP A 27 -7.02 1.70 -10.69
C ASP A 27 -5.97 0.80 -10.06
N VAL A 28 -6.34 -0.40 -9.59
CA VAL A 28 -5.43 -1.33 -8.90
C VAL A 28 -4.60 -2.07 -9.94
N VAL A 29 -3.29 -1.97 -9.83
CA VAL A 29 -2.35 -2.56 -10.78
C VAL A 29 -1.81 -3.88 -10.25
N GLY A 30 -1.76 -4.90 -11.11
CA GLY A 30 -1.07 -6.16 -10.85
C GLY A 30 -1.82 -7.16 -9.96
N GLN A 31 -3.10 -6.90 -9.66
CA GLN A 31 -3.92 -7.77 -8.79
C GLN A 31 -5.25 -8.16 -9.48
N GLU A 32 -5.22 -8.34 -10.79
CA GLU A 32 -6.43 -8.49 -11.62
C GLU A 32 -7.33 -9.66 -11.16
N ALA A 33 -6.73 -10.79 -10.78
CA ALA A 33 -7.49 -11.96 -10.31
C ALA A 33 -8.23 -11.69 -9.00
N ILE A 34 -7.57 -11.00 -8.05
CA ILE A 34 -8.15 -10.62 -6.76
C ILE A 34 -9.28 -9.61 -6.97
N VAL A 35 -9.01 -8.58 -7.77
CA VAL A 35 -10.00 -7.54 -8.12
C VAL A 35 -11.24 -8.18 -8.73
N THR A 36 -11.07 -9.04 -9.73
CA THR A 36 -12.18 -9.74 -10.39
C THR A 36 -12.98 -10.59 -9.40
N ALA A 37 -12.31 -11.32 -8.50
CA ALA A 37 -12.97 -12.14 -7.49
C ALA A 37 -13.81 -11.30 -6.52
N LEU A 38 -13.27 -10.17 -6.02
CA LEU A 38 -13.97 -9.26 -5.11
C LEU A 38 -15.17 -8.60 -5.82
N GLN A 39 -15.00 -8.13 -7.05
CA GLN A 39 -16.07 -7.54 -7.86
C GLN A 39 -17.21 -8.55 -8.11
N ASN A 40 -16.87 -9.80 -8.43
CA ASN A 40 -17.87 -10.85 -8.63
C ASN A 40 -18.66 -11.17 -7.35
N GLN A 41 -18.02 -11.12 -6.18
CA GLN A 41 -18.72 -11.32 -4.91
C GLN A 41 -19.69 -10.17 -4.62
N ILE A 42 -19.27 -8.92 -4.89
CA ILE A 42 -20.14 -7.75 -4.74
C ILE A 42 -21.35 -7.86 -5.67
N ALA A 43 -21.12 -8.14 -6.96
CA ALA A 43 -22.17 -8.25 -7.96
C ALA A 43 -23.17 -9.40 -7.64
N ALA A 44 -22.67 -10.50 -7.08
CA ALA A 44 -23.50 -11.63 -6.68
C ALA A 44 -24.18 -11.45 -5.31
N GLY A 45 -23.89 -10.38 -4.57
CA GLY A 45 -24.36 -10.17 -3.20
C GLY A 45 -23.84 -11.22 -2.20
N ARG A 46 -22.75 -11.92 -2.52
CA ARG A 46 -22.16 -12.98 -1.69
C ARG A 46 -20.97 -12.46 -0.88
N ILE A 47 -21.26 -11.50 -0.01
CA ILE A 47 -20.26 -10.89 0.83
C ILE A 47 -19.98 -11.80 2.04
N GLY A 48 -18.70 -12.19 2.22
CA GLY A 48 -18.26 -12.93 3.39
C GLY A 48 -18.09 -12.03 4.61
N HIS A 49 -18.09 -12.62 5.79
CA HIS A 49 -17.87 -11.87 7.05
C HIS A 49 -16.40 -11.61 7.37
N ALA A 50 -15.45 -12.38 6.78
CA ALA A 50 -14.02 -12.23 7.05
C ALA A 50 -13.15 -12.49 5.83
N TYR A 51 -12.23 -11.58 5.58
CA TYR A 51 -11.26 -11.60 4.50
C TYR A 51 -9.85 -11.51 5.07
N LEU A 52 -8.91 -12.24 4.46
CA LEU A 52 -7.50 -12.13 4.79
C LEU A 52 -6.69 -11.80 3.54
N PHE A 53 -6.09 -10.61 3.53
CA PHE A 53 -5.23 -10.15 2.46
C PHE A 53 -3.76 -10.34 2.86
N THR A 54 -3.05 -11.21 2.15
CA THR A 54 -1.65 -11.53 2.43
C THR A 54 -0.75 -11.08 1.29
N GLY A 55 0.52 -10.85 1.55
CA GLY A 55 1.50 -10.46 0.53
C GLY A 55 2.47 -9.41 1.02
N THR A 56 3.52 -9.13 0.24
CA THR A 56 4.58 -8.18 0.62
C THR A 56 4.04 -6.76 0.78
N ARG A 57 4.80 -5.91 1.46
CA ARG A 57 4.46 -4.49 1.66
C ARG A 57 4.33 -3.78 0.30
N GLY A 58 3.42 -2.82 0.19
CA GLY A 58 3.30 -1.97 -1.00
C GLY A 58 2.55 -2.59 -2.19
N THR A 59 2.02 -3.83 -2.08
CA THR A 59 1.28 -4.54 -3.14
C THR A 59 -0.20 -4.16 -3.25
N GLY A 60 -0.72 -3.31 -2.36
CA GLY A 60 -2.08 -2.78 -2.44
C GLY A 60 -3.11 -3.40 -1.50
N LYS A 61 -2.71 -4.25 -0.52
CA LYS A 61 -3.62 -4.91 0.44
C LYS A 61 -4.60 -3.94 1.10
N THR A 62 -4.10 -2.98 1.87
CA THR A 62 -4.91 -1.99 2.59
C THR A 62 -5.70 -1.07 1.64
N THR A 63 -5.15 -0.83 0.45
CA THR A 63 -5.86 -0.06 -0.60
C THR A 63 -7.06 -0.82 -1.11
N CYS A 64 -6.90 -2.10 -1.48
CA CYS A 64 -8.02 -2.96 -1.89
C CYS A 64 -9.04 -3.15 -0.76
N ALA A 65 -8.60 -3.26 0.50
CA ALA A 65 -9.49 -3.32 1.66
C ALA A 65 -10.40 -2.08 1.74
N LYS A 66 -9.83 -0.89 1.59
CA LYS A 66 -10.61 0.38 1.58
C LYS A 66 -11.55 0.48 0.39
N ILE A 67 -11.11 0.07 -0.81
CA ILE A 67 -11.97 0.07 -2.00
C ILE A 67 -13.13 -0.90 -1.79
N PHE A 68 -12.86 -2.11 -1.28
CA PHE A 68 -13.89 -3.09 -0.99
C PHE A 68 -14.88 -2.60 0.06
N ALA A 69 -14.41 -2.00 1.16
CA ALA A 69 -15.25 -1.41 2.19
C ALA A 69 -16.18 -0.32 1.64
N LYS A 70 -15.68 0.51 0.71
CA LYS A 70 -16.51 1.50 0.00
C LYS A 70 -17.51 0.84 -0.94
N ALA A 71 -17.08 -0.17 -1.69
CA ALA A 71 -17.91 -0.82 -2.69
C ALA A 71 -19.13 -1.54 -2.08
N VAL A 72 -18.94 -2.26 -0.96
CA VAL A 72 -20.04 -2.96 -0.25
C VAL A 72 -21.03 -2.00 0.41
N ASN A 73 -20.62 -0.75 0.66
CA ASN A 73 -21.39 0.30 1.29
C ASN A 73 -21.83 1.42 0.33
N CYS A 74 -21.46 1.31 -0.96
CA CYS A 74 -21.80 2.33 -1.94
C CYS A 74 -23.31 2.40 -2.16
N LEU A 75 -23.84 3.63 -2.24
CA LEU A 75 -25.27 3.85 -2.51
C LEU A 75 -25.64 3.59 -3.98
N ASP A 76 -24.65 3.67 -4.87
CA ASP A 76 -24.80 3.29 -6.27
C ASP A 76 -24.39 1.83 -6.44
N THR A 77 -25.35 0.99 -6.74
CA THR A 77 -25.18 -0.46 -6.92
C THR A 77 -25.13 -0.88 -8.39
N THR A 78 -25.04 0.07 -9.30
CA THR A 78 -25.01 -0.23 -10.77
C THR A 78 -23.69 -0.84 -11.22
N SER A 79 -22.64 -0.68 -10.43
CA SER A 79 -21.28 -1.21 -10.67
C SER A 79 -20.73 -1.86 -9.41
N PRO A 80 -19.91 -2.92 -9.54
CA PRO A 80 -19.16 -3.46 -8.40
C PRO A 80 -18.03 -2.54 -7.91
N ASP A 81 -17.68 -1.50 -8.67
CA ASP A 81 -16.77 -0.44 -8.24
C ASP A 81 -17.50 0.63 -7.42
N PRO A 82 -16.86 1.19 -6.38
CA PRO A 82 -17.46 2.31 -5.64
C PRO A 82 -17.57 3.54 -6.55
N CYS A 83 -18.70 4.24 -6.52
CA CYS A 83 -18.89 5.42 -7.37
C CYS A 83 -17.93 6.58 -7.05
N GLY A 84 -17.47 6.70 -5.79
CA GLY A 84 -16.57 7.76 -5.32
C GLY A 84 -17.25 9.12 -5.08
N GLU A 85 -18.55 9.27 -5.41
CA GLU A 85 -19.26 10.56 -5.38
C GLU A 85 -20.38 10.61 -4.35
N CYS A 86 -20.98 9.49 -3.98
CA CYS A 86 -22.06 9.45 -2.99
C CYS A 86 -21.55 9.84 -1.60
N ALA A 87 -22.45 10.20 -0.71
CA ALA A 87 -22.13 10.65 0.65
C ALA A 87 -21.31 9.62 1.43
N VAL A 88 -21.63 8.32 1.24
CA VAL A 88 -20.89 7.22 1.89
C VAL A 88 -19.47 7.11 1.37
N CYS A 89 -19.27 7.12 0.04
CA CYS A 89 -17.93 7.03 -0.53
C CYS A 89 -17.05 8.20 -0.11
N LYS A 90 -17.57 9.42 -0.14
CA LYS A 90 -16.85 10.63 0.30
C LYS A 90 -16.53 10.58 1.77
N GLY A 91 -17.52 10.24 2.61
CA GLY A 91 -17.32 10.16 4.05
C GLY A 91 -16.30 9.10 4.49
N ILE A 92 -16.24 7.96 3.79
CA ILE A 92 -15.19 6.94 4.03
C ILE A 92 -13.81 7.48 3.61
N ASP A 93 -13.69 8.16 2.46
CA ASP A 93 -12.42 8.72 2.00
C ASP A 93 -11.92 9.86 2.90
N GLU A 94 -12.83 10.64 3.50
CA GLU A 94 -12.55 11.73 4.44
C GLU A 94 -12.38 11.25 5.90
N GLY A 95 -12.75 9.99 6.19
CA GLY A 95 -12.70 9.43 7.54
C GLY A 95 -13.78 9.98 8.50
N THR A 96 -14.87 10.52 7.96
CA THR A 96 -16.00 11.05 8.74
C THR A 96 -17.04 9.99 9.09
N ILE A 97 -17.05 8.85 8.38
CA ILE A 97 -17.94 7.71 8.64
C ILE A 97 -17.20 6.71 9.55
N LEU A 98 -17.76 6.50 10.75
CA LEU A 98 -17.21 5.58 11.75
C LEU A 98 -17.55 4.10 11.49
N ASP A 99 -18.51 3.82 10.61
CA ASP A 99 -18.89 2.45 10.24
C ASP A 99 -17.77 1.72 9.46
N VAL A 100 -16.77 2.44 8.96
CA VAL A 100 -15.56 1.87 8.34
C VAL A 100 -14.35 2.33 9.13
N SER A 101 -13.78 1.41 9.91
CA SER A 101 -12.63 1.67 10.77
C SER A 101 -11.38 1.00 10.24
N GLU A 102 -10.26 1.73 10.22
CA GLU A 102 -8.93 1.21 9.89
C GLU A 102 -8.07 1.22 11.16
N ILE A 103 -7.60 0.06 11.55
CA ILE A 103 -6.82 -0.17 12.76
C ILE A 103 -5.45 -0.71 12.34
N ASP A 104 -4.39 -0.02 12.72
CA ASP A 104 -3.03 -0.52 12.60
C ASP A 104 -2.69 -1.34 13.83
N ALA A 105 -2.57 -2.66 13.65
CA ALA A 105 -2.25 -3.57 14.74
C ALA A 105 -0.83 -3.38 15.32
N ALA A 106 0.06 -2.64 14.63
CA ALA A 106 1.34 -2.28 15.22
C ALA A 106 1.20 -1.26 16.35
N SER A 107 0.20 -0.38 16.25
CA SER A 107 -0.11 0.65 17.24
C SER A 107 -1.20 0.24 18.25
N ASN A 108 -2.09 -0.69 17.85
CA ASN A 108 -3.27 -1.13 18.62
C ASN A 108 -3.25 -2.67 18.74
N ASN A 109 -2.30 -3.20 19.51
CA ASN A 109 -2.05 -4.64 19.61
C ASN A 109 -2.55 -5.28 20.91
N SER A 110 -3.12 -4.49 21.80
CA SER A 110 -3.55 -4.96 23.11
C SER A 110 -4.87 -5.75 23.03
N VAL A 111 -5.12 -6.55 24.05
CA VAL A 111 -6.39 -7.27 24.15
C VAL A 111 -7.56 -6.32 24.40
N ASP A 112 -7.32 -5.18 25.03
CA ASP A 112 -8.37 -4.23 25.38
C ASP A 112 -8.81 -3.48 24.12
N ASP A 113 -7.90 -3.08 23.21
CA ASP A 113 -8.25 -2.49 21.92
C ASP A 113 -9.19 -3.41 21.11
N ILE A 114 -8.93 -4.71 21.11
CA ILE A 114 -9.75 -5.69 20.38
C ILE A 114 -11.05 -6.02 21.13
N ARG A 115 -11.09 -5.89 22.45
CA ARG A 115 -12.35 -6.02 23.22
C ARG A 115 -13.27 -4.85 22.96
N ASP A 116 -12.75 -3.62 22.92
CA ASP A 116 -13.52 -2.42 22.60
C ASP A 116 -14.11 -2.54 21.18
N LEU A 117 -13.27 -2.97 20.20
CA LEU A 117 -13.74 -3.25 18.85
C LEU A 117 -14.86 -4.31 18.84
N ARG A 118 -14.68 -5.42 19.58
CA ARG A 118 -15.72 -6.46 19.70
C ARG A 118 -17.02 -5.90 20.26
N ASP A 119 -16.95 -5.11 21.31
CA ASP A 119 -18.14 -4.55 21.94
C ASP A 119 -18.86 -3.56 21.00
N GLU A 120 -18.13 -2.85 20.14
CA GLU A 120 -18.67 -2.04 19.06
C GLU A 120 -19.39 -2.85 17.98
N THR A 121 -19.01 -4.11 17.73
CA THR A 121 -19.66 -4.97 16.72
C THR A 121 -21.11 -5.31 17.07
N ALA A 122 -21.49 -5.20 18.33
CA ALA A 122 -22.88 -5.43 18.77
C ALA A 122 -23.87 -4.35 18.27
N TYR A 123 -23.37 -3.17 17.90
CA TYR A 123 -24.23 -2.07 17.44
C TYR A 123 -24.34 -2.07 15.92
N LEU A 124 -25.54 -1.80 15.42
CA LEU A 124 -25.80 -1.64 13.99
C LEU A 124 -25.03 -0.45 13.41
N PRO A 125 -24.71 -0.49 12.09
CA PRO A 125 -24.12 0.66 11.41
C PRO A 125 -25.04 1.87 11.51
N ALA A 126 -24.42 3.07 11.62
CA ALA A 126 -25.18 4.32 11.71
C ALA A 126 -25.63 4.83 10.33
N VAL A 127 -24.80 4.68 9.31
CA VAL A 127 -25.00 5.25 7.97
C VAL A 127 -24.84 4.19 6.87
N CYS A 128 -23.91 3.25 7.07
CA CYS A 128 -23.54 2.25 6.09
C CYS A 128 -24.46 1.01 6.13
N LYS A 129 -24.39 0.17 5.11
CA LYS A 129 -25.02 -1.15 5.11
C LYS A 129 -24.26 -2.13 6.01
N TYR A 130 -22.96 -2.06 5.99
CA TYR A 130 -22.06 -2.92 6.76
C TYR A 130 -21.09 -2.09 7.60
N LYS A 131 -20.82 -2.54 8.83
CA LYS A 131 -19.66 -2.13 9.61
C LYS A 131 -18.44 -2.89 9.11
N VAL A 132 -17.40 -2.17 8.70
CA VAL A 132 -16.19 -2.79 8.16
C VAL A 132 -14.98 -2.44 9.02
N TYR A 133 -14.33 -3.46 9.56
CA TYR A 133 -13.11 -3.31 10.33
C TYR A 133 -11.91 -3.78 9.49
N ILE A 134 -11.05 -2.86 9.11
CA ILE A 134 -9.81 -3.13 8.39
C ILE A 134 -8.68 -3.16 9.43
N ILE A 135 -8.11 -4.34 9.68
CA ILE A 135 -7.00 -4.52 10.62
C ILE A 135 -5.73 -4.75 9.80
N ASP A 136 -4.90 -3.72 9.72
CA ASP A 136 -3.63 -3.79 8.98
C ASP A 136 -2.53 -4.35 9.89
N GLU A 137 -1.57 -5.07 9.28
CA GLU A 137 -0.47 -5.81 9.92
C GLU A 137 -0.96 -6.68 11.09
N VAL A 138 -2.06 -7.40 10.86
CA VAL A 138 -2.75 -8.19 11.89
C VAL A 138 -1.84 -9.17 12.64
N HIS A 139 -0.71 -9.59 12.04
CA HIS A 139 0.29 -10.44 12.69
C HIS A 139 0.98 -9.80 13.91
N MET A 140 0.80 -8.49 14.11
CA MET A 140 1.33 -7.76 15.27
C MET A 140 0.44 -7.86 16.51
N LEU A 141 -0.78 -8.39 16.38
CA LEU A 141 -1.68 -8.59 17.50
C LEU A 141 -1.10 -9.59 18.51
N SER A 142 -1.32 -9.34 19.79
CA SER A 142 -0.99 -10.30 20.84
C SER A 142 -1.84 -11.57 20.74
N THR A 143 -1.38 -12.68 21.30
CA THR A 143 -2.15 -13.93 21.33
C THR A 143 -3.50 -13.76 22.02
N SER A 144 -3.58 -12.93 23.07
CA SER A 144 -4.83 -12.63 23.77
C SER A 144 -5.78 -11.77 22.91
N ALA A 145 -5.26 -10.86 22.09
CA ALA A 145 -6.03 -10.07 21.13
C ALA A 145 -6.60 -10.96 20.02
N PHE A 146 -5.81 -11.89 19.46
CA PHE A 146 -6.32 -12.88 18.52
C PHE A 146 -7.45 -13.72 19.11
N ASN A 147 -7.34 -14.17 20.34
CA ASN A 147 -8.38 -14.94 21.01
C ASN A 147 -9.67 -14.12 21.26
N ALA A 148 -9.54 -12.82 21.49
CA ALA A 148 -10.69 -11.93 21.59
C ALA A 148 -11.39 -11.76 20.24
N LEU A 149 -10.63 -11.58 19.16
CA LEU A 149 -11.14 -11.46 17.79
C LEU A 149 -11.83 -12.75 17.32
N LEU A 150 -11.27 -13.92 17.62
CA LEU A 150 -11.82 -15.22 17.26
C LEU A 150 -13.28 -15.39 17.68
N LYS A 151 -13.64 -14.94 18.90
CA LYS A 151 -15.01 -15.06 19.41
C LYS A 151 -16.02 -14.38 18.51
N THR A 152 -15.71 -13.20 17.99
CA THR A 152 -16.59 -12.48 17.06
C THR A 152 -16.58 -13.08 15.66
N MET A 153 -15.44 -13.66 15.24
CA MET A 153 -15.33 -14.33 13.93
C MET A 153 -16.02 -15.69 13.89
N GLU A 154 -16.27 -16.32 15.03
CA GLU A 154 -17.02 -17.59 15.14
C GLU A 154 -18.52 -17.39 14.97
N GLU A 155 -19.03 -16.32 15.56
CA GLU A 155 -20.44 -15.93 15.48
C GLU A 155 -20.55 -14.46 15.06
N PRO A 156 -20.19 -14.12 13.81
CA PRO A 156 -20.15 -12.75 13.36
C PRO A 156 -21.56 -12.19 13.19
N PRO A 157 -21.85 -10.96 13.65
CA PRO A 157 -23.10 -10.28 13.31
C PRO A 157 -23.22 -10.10 11.79
N GLU A 158 -24.40 -10.24 11.23
CA GLU A 158 -24.65 -10.20 9.77
C GLU A 158 -24.21 -8.88 9.10
N HIS A 159 -24.16 -7.80 9.90
CA HIS A 159 -23.78 -6.47 9.44
C HIS A 159 -22.29 -6.16 9.58
N VAL A 160 -21.45 -7.11 10.03
CA VAL A 160 -20.03 -6.89 10.31
C VAL A 160 -19.15 -7.63 9.28
N ILE A 161 -18.16 -6.90 8.77
CA ILE A 161 -17.14 -7.46 7.86
C ILE A 161 -15.75 -7.16 8.44
N PHE A 162 -14.95 -8.20 8.60
CA PHE A 162 -13.53 -8.08 8.95
C PHE A 162 -12.66 -8.20 7.70
N ILE A 163 -11.71 -7.29 7.53
CA ILE A 163 -10.67 -7.37 6.49
C ILE A 163 -9.32 -7.30 7.19
N LEU A 164 -8.68 -8.46 7.30
CA LEU A 164 -7.37 -8.59 7.91
C LEU A 164 -6.29 -8.47 6.84
N ALA A 165 -5.29 -7.63 7.04
CA ALA A 165 -4.16 -7.52 6.14
C ALA A 165 -2.86 -7.89 6.85
N THR A 166 -1.97 -8.62 6.19
CA THR A 166 -0.69 -9.04 6.78
C THR A 166 0.41 -9.18 5.73
N THR A 167 1.62 -8.88 6.14
CA THR A 167 2.84 -9.22 5.39
C THR A 167 3.41 -10.59 5.80
N GLU A 168 3.02 -11.12 6.96
CA GLU A 168 3.55 -12.35 7.55
C GLU A 168 2.44 -13.33 7.93
N VAL A 169 1.88 -14.01 6.92
CA VAL A 169 0.76 -14.95 7.11
C VAL A 169 1.11 -16.11 8.06
N GLN A 170 2.38 -16.52 8.11
CA GLN A 170 2.87 -17.58 8.98
C GLN A 170 2.76 -17.26 10.48
N LYS A 171 2.63 -15.98 10.85
CA LYS A 171 2.43 -15.54 12.23
C LYS A 171 0.95 -15.47 12.63
N VAL A 172 0.03 -15.60 11.66
CA VAL A 172 -1.41 -15.57 11.93
C VAL A 172 -1.87 -16.97 12.37
N PRO A 173 -2.60 -17.11 13.50
CA PRO A 173 -3.07 -18.40 13.98
C PRO A 173 -3.93 -19.15 12.95
N ALA A 174 -3.77 -20.47 12.85
CA ALA A 174 -4.53 -21.33 11.94
C ALA A 174 -6.05 -21.24 12.16
N THR A 175 -6.46 -20.95 13.39
CA THR A 175 -7.87 -20.74 13.77
C THR A 175 -8.49 -19.50 13.12
N ILE A 176 -7.72 -18.44 12.90
CA ILE A 176 -8.12 -17.26 12.12
C ILE A 176 -8.13 -17.60 10.63
N LEU A 177 -7.05 -18.24 10.14
CA LEU A 177 -6.91 -18.60 8.72
C LEU A 177 -8.08 -19.45 8.20
N SER A 178 -8.58 -20.38 9.03
CA SER A 178 -9.69 -21.27 8.65
C SER A 178 -11.05 -20.58 8.53
N ARG A 179 -11.19 -19.35 9.04
CA ARG A 179 -12.44 -18.57 9.05
C ARG A 179 -12.45 -17.41 8.06
N CYS A 180 -11.31 -17.16 7.41
CA CYS A 180 -11.16 -16.06 6.45
C CYS A 180 -11.14 -16.56 5.01
N GLN A 181 -11.74 -15.80 4.11
CA GLN A 181 -11.47 -15.93 2.68
C GLN A 181 -10.11 -15.30 2.39
N ARG A 182 -9.14 -16.12 1.99
CA ARG A 182 -7.76 -15.70 1.78
C ARG A 182 -7.52 -15.22 0.34
N TYR A 183 -6.82 -14.08 0.22
CA TYR A 183 -6.37 -13.48 -1.03
C TYR A 183 -4.87 -13.15 -0.95
N ASP A 184 -4.09 -13.78 -1.83
CA ASP A 184 -2.63 -13.66 -1.84
C ASP A 184 -2.19 -12.62 -2.88
N PHE A 185 -1.89 -11.41 -2.43
CA PHE A 185 -1.40 -10.30 -3.25
C PHE A 185 0.01 -10.61 -3.76
N GLN A 186 0.15 -10.59 -5.08
CA GLN A 186 1.41 -10.86 -5.74
C GLN A 186 2.28 -9.61 -5.84
N ARG A 187 3.59 -9.80 -5.98
CA ARG A 187 4.50 -8.71 -6.35
C ARG A 187 4.11 -8.20 -7.74
N ILE A 188 4.05 -6.88 -7.88
CA ILE A 188 3.73 -6.26 -9.16
C ILE A 188 4.97 -6.33 -10.06
N THR A 189 4.81 -6.73 -11.31
CA THR A 189 5.94 -6.80 -12.26
C THR A 189 6.52 -5.41 -12.55
N ALA A 190 7.81 -5.33 -12.82
CA ALA A 190 8.49 -4.07 -13.10
C ALA A 190 7.83 -3.28 -14.25
N ASP A 191 7.42 -3.99 -15.31
CA ASP A 191 6.74 -3.38 -16.47
C ASP A 191 5.41 -2.72 -16.09
N LYS A 192 4.58 -3.39 -15.25
CA LYS A 192 3.31 -2.83 -14.77
C LYS A 192 3.55 -1.62 -13.87
N ILE A 193 4.62 -1.65 -13.05
CA ILE A 193 5.03 -0.51 -12.24
C ILE A 193 5.46 0.63 -13.14
N ALA A 194 6.34 0.38 -14.12
CA ALA A 194 6.84 1.39 -15.06
C ALA A 194 5.69 2.08 -15.80
N GLY A 195 4.75 1.33 -16.37
CA GLY A 195 3.58 1.89 -17.04
C GLY A 195 2.70 2.76 -16.11
N ARG A 196 2.56 2.37 -14.83
CA ARG A 196 1.83 3.19 -13.85
C ARG A 196 2.60 4.46 -13.49
N LEU A 197 3.93 4.40 -13.38
CA LEU A 197 4.78 5.57 -13.12
C LEU A 197 4.72 6.57 -14.28
N GLU A 198 4.79 6.10 -15.52
CA GLU A 198 4.65 6.95 -16.72
C GLU A 198 3.31 7.67 -16.76
N TYR A 199 2.22 6.94 -16.45
CA TYR A 199 0.89 7.54 -16.34
C TYR A 199 0.86 8.64 -15.28
N VAL A 200 1.38 8.36 -14.08
CA VAL A 200 1.41 9.32 -12.96
C VAL A 200 2.29 10.52 -13.32
N ALA A 201 3.47 10.31 -13.87
CA ALA A 201 4.40 11.35 -14.29
C ALA A 201 3.75 12.31 -15.33
N GLY A 202 3.04 11.76 -16.32
CA GLY A 202 2.29 12.55 -17.29
C GLY A 202 1.20 13.43 -16.67
N GLN A 203 0.53 12.95 -15.62
CA GLN A 203 -0.48 13.73 -14.88
C GLN A 203 0.11 14.81 -13.97
N GLU A 204 1.34 14.61 -13.51
CA GLU A 204 2.06 15.54 -12.63
C GLU A 204 3.00 16.48 -13.42
N ASN A 205 3.01 16.40 -14.77
CA ASN A 205 3.93 17.13 -15.64
C ASN A 205 5.42 16.86 -15.32
N ILE A 206 5.75 15.62 -14.92
CA ILE A 206 7.10 15.14 -14.71
C ILE A 206 7.56 14.48 -16.03
N GLU A 207 8.69 14.88 -16.55
CA GLU A 207 9.33 14.26 -17.70
C GLU A 207 10.09 13.01 -17.26
N LEU A 208 9.45 11.85 -17.34
CA LEU A 208 10.03 10.57 -16.93
C LEU A 208 10.51 9.78 -18.15
N ASP A 209 11.80 9.49 -18.22
CA ASP A 209 12.36 8.59 -19.23
C ASP A 209 11.90 7.15 -19.00
N HIS A 210 11.63 6.41 -20.08
CA HIS A 210 11.18 5.02 -20.03
C HIS A 210 12.19 4.10 -19.29
N ASN A 211 13.48 4.25 -19.54
CA ASN A 211 14.53 3.46 -18.87
C ASN A 211 14.58 3.78 -17.36
N ALA A 212 14.33 5.05 -16.99
CA ALA A 212 14.21 5.47 -15.60
C ALA A 212 12.98 4.81 -14.93
N ALA A 213 11.83 4.78 -15.61
CA ALA A 213 10.62 4.12 -15.11
C ALA A 213 10.84 2.62 -14.88
N GLU A 214 11.46 1.91 -15.83
CA GLU A 214 11.82 0.51 -15.68
C GLU A 214 12.80 0.27 -14.55
N LEU A 215 13.81 1.15 -14.39
CA LEU A 215 14.77 1.04 -13.29
C LEU A 215 14.07 1.20 -11.95
N ILE A 216 13.20 2.19 -11.80
CA ILE A 216 12.38 2.36 -10.58
C ILE A 216 11.53 1.11 -10.34
N GLY A 217 10.90 0.57 -11.39
CA GLY A 217 10.10 -0.66 -11.30
C GLY A 217 10.89 -1.86 -10.75
N ARG A 218 12.13 -2.02 -11.19
CA ARG A 218 13.06 -3.07 -10.69
C ARG A 218 13.48 -2.82 -9.24
N LEU A 219 13.79 -1.56 -8.89
CA LEU A 219 14.22 -1.19 -7.53
C LEU A 219 13.12 -1.32 -6.50
N ALA A 220 11.89 -1.07 -6.89
CA ALA A 220 10.71 -1.17 -6.03
C ALA A 220 10.33 -2.62 -5.66
N ASP A 221 10.92 -3.64 -6.30
CA ASP A 221 10.73 -5.06 -5.99
C ASP A 221 9.27 -5.46 -5.82
N GLY A 222 8.41 -4.96 -6.70
CA GLY A 222 6.97 -5.27 -6.72
C GLY A 222 6.10 -4.42 -5.81
N ALA A 223 6.64 -3.38 -5.18
CA ALA A 223 5.93 -2.48 -4.28
C ALA A 223 5.61 -1.13 -4.95
N MET A 224 4.37 -0.90 -5.37
CA MET A 224 3.95 0.36 -6.02
C MET A 224 4.18 1.59 -5.14
N ARG A 225 4.01 1.44 -3.81
CA ARG A 225 4.24 2.55 -2.87
C ARG A 225 5.69 3.02 -2.89
N ASP A 226 6.63 2.09 -2.93
CA ASP A 226 8.06 2.39 -2.92
C ASP A 226 8.48 2.96 -4.28
N ALA A 227 7.92 2.46 -5.38
CA ALA A 227 8.12 3.01 -6.72
C ALA A 227 7.69 4.49 -6.79
N LEU A 228 6.49 4.81 -6.32
CA LEU A 228 6.00 6.19 -6.29
C LEU A 228 6.82 7.08 -5.35
N SER A 229 7.37 6.53 -4.26
CA SER A 229 8.24 7.27 -3.35
C SER A 229 9.60 7.59 -3.99
N ILE A 230 10.17 6.65 -4.77
CA ILE A 230 11.41 6.90 -5.52
C ILE A 230 11.18 7.98 -6.59
N LEU A 231 10.09 7.88 -7.36
CA LEU A 231 9.73 8.90 -8.36
C LEU A 231 9.56 10.27 -7.71
N ASP A 232 8.87 10.34 -6.58
CA ASP A 232 8.64 11.56 -5.81
C ASP A 232 9.94 12.22 -5.37
N THR A 233 10.88 11.41 -4.85
CA THR A 233 12.21 11.88 -4.45
C THR A 233 13.01 12.42 -5.63
N CYS A 234 12.96 11.75 -6.79
CA CYS A 234 13.64 12.21 -8.01
C CYS A 234 13.02 13.51 -8.54
N ALA A 235 11.68 13.59 -8.59
CA ALA A 235 10.96 14.78 -9.03
C ALA A 235 11.21 15.99 -8.12
N GLY A 236 11.47 15.77 -6.83
CA GLY A 236 11.88 16.82 -5.90
C GLY A 236 13.25 17.45 -6.23
N VAL A 237 14.09 16.78 -7.03
CA VAL A 237 15.40 17.28 -7.45
C VAL A 237 15.35 17.90 -8.85
N SER A 238 14.65 17.27 -9.79
CA SER A 238 14.52 17.72 -11.17
C SER A 238 13.18 17.30 -11.75
N ASN A 239 12.59 18.16 -12.57
CA ASN A 239 11.37 17.83 -13.31
C ASN A 239 11.60 16.78 -14.41
N THR A 240 12.84 16.66 -14.89
CA THR A 240 13.27 15.63 -15.86
C THR A 240 13.96 14.50 -15.08
N VAL A 241 13.36 13.33 -15.10
CA VAL A 241 13.83 12.13 -14.37
C VAL A 241 14.39 11.14 -15.36
N ASP A 242 15.71 11.08 -15.44
CA ASP A 242 16.48 10.12 -16.23
C ASP A 242 17.04 8.98 -15.36
N GLU A 243 17.59 7.95 -16.01
CA GLU A 243 18.19 6.80 -15.34
C GLU A 243 19.36 7.20 -14.42
N ALA A 244 20.16 8.19 -14.80
CA ALA A 244 21.31 8.66 -14.02
C ALA A 244 20.86 9.30 -12.69
N LEU A 245 19.80 10.11 -12.74
CA LEU A 245 19.19 10.69 -11.54
C LEU A 245 18.64 9.62 -10.60
N VAL A 246 17.89 8.63 -11.14
CA VAL A 246 17.34 7.52 -10.34
C VAL A 246 18.46 6.73 -9.65
N ARG A 247 19.54 6.36 -10.38
CA ARG A 247 20.70 5.66 -9.79
C ARG A 247 21.31 6.46 -8.64
N ARG A 248 21.51 7.76 -8.84
CA ARG A 248 22.08 8.64 -7.82
C ARG A 248 21.19 8.75 -6.57
N MET A 249 19.87 8.92 -6.77
CA MET A 249 18.94 9.10 -5.66
C MET A 249 18.65 7.81 -4.90
N ALA A 250 18.61 6.67 -5.60
CA ALA A 250 18.41 5.35 -4.99
C ALA A 250 19.69 4.75 -4.39
N GLY A 251 20.84 5.41 -4.55
CA GLY A 251 22.14 4.89 -4.06
C GLY A 251 22.57 3.61 -4.74
N VAL A 252 22.12 3.37 -6.00
CA VAL A 252 22.45 2.16 -6.73
C VAL A 252 23.82 2.29 -7.37
N THR A 253 24.74 1.47 -6.90
CA THR A 253 26.08 1.37 -7.49
C THR A 253 25.99 0.82 -8.93
N ASP A 254 26.74 1.40 -9.87
CA ASP A 254 26.78 0.90 -11.24
C ASP A 254 27.29 -0.54 -11.25
N ARG A 255 26.59 -1.42 -11.97
CA ARG A 255 27.02 -2.82 -12.16
C ARG A 255 28.45 -2.93 -12.73
N LYS A 256 28.91 -1.90 -13.42
CA LYS A 256 30.28 -1.82 -13.94
C LYS A 256 31.30 -2.06 -12.84
N TYR A 257 31.12 -1.48 -11.65
CA TYR A 257 32.04 -1.71 -10.53
C TYR A 257 32.04 -3.15 -10.03
N LEU A 258 30.93 -3.87 -10.10
CA LEU A 258 30.87 -5.29 -9.72
C LEU A 258 31.69 -6.14 -10.70
N PHE A 259 31.59 -5.85 -12.00
CA PHE A 259 32.43 -6.54 -13.02
C PHE A 259 33.90 -6.17 -12.89
N GLU A 260 34.22 -4.89 -12.69
CA GLU A 260 35.58 -4.42 -12.49
C GLU A 260 36.25 -5.05 -11.24
N ILE A 261 35.47 -5.21 -10.14
CA ILE A 261 35.93 -5.92 -8.94
C ILE A 261 36.17 -7.40 -9.26
N SER A 262 35.23 -8.06 -9.96
CA SER A 262 35.37 -9.46 -10.36
C SER A 262 36.60 -9.68 -11.25
N ASP A 263 36.85 -8.78 -12.20
CA ASP A 263 38.02 -8.82 -13.11
C ASP A 263 39.32 -8.60 -12.33
N ALA A 264 39.33 -7.66 -11.36
CA ALA A 264 40.48 -7.41 -10.50
C ALA A 264 40.80 -8.64 -9.61
N ILE A 265 39.78 -9.32 -9.10
CA ILE A 265 39.95 -10.56 -8.33
C ILE A 265 40.49 -11.68 -9.22
N ALA A 266 39.95 -11.85 -10.43
CA ALA A 266 40.42 -12.85 -11.41
C ALA A 266 41.87 -12.60 -11.82
N ALA A 267 42.28 -11.33 -11.99
CA ALA A 267 43.64 -10.91 -12.28
C ALA A 267 44.56 -10.94 -11.03
N ARG A 268 44.07 -11.29 -9.85
CA ARG A 268 44.79 -11.24 -8.56
C ARG A 268 45.35 -9.85 -8.21
N ASP A 269 44.73 -8.79 -8.70
CA ASP A 269 45.11 -7.41 -8.41
C ASP A 269 44.36 -6.91 -7.16
N ALA A 270 44.94 -7.19 -6.00
CA ALA A 270 44.35 -6.81 -4.71
C ALA A 270 44.25 -5.28 -4.53
N VAL A 271 45.18 -4.51 -5.08
CA VAL A 271 45.21 -3.05 -4.96
C VAL A 271 44.02 -2.45 -5.71
N LYS A 272 43.79 -2.89 -6.95
CA LYS A 272 42.67 -2.45 -7.77
C LYS A 272 41.34 -2.88 -7.17
N ALA A 273 41.21 -4.12 -6.70
CA ALA A 273 40.00 -4.61 -6.04
C ALA A 273 39.66 -3.77 -4.80
N LEU A 274 40.61 -3.50 -3.92
CA LEU A 274 40.40 -2.66 -2.72
C LEU A 274 40.06 -1.22 -3.08
N SER A 275 40.69 -0.62 -4.08
CA SER A 275 40.36 0.74 -4.49
C SER A 275 38.94 0.86 -5.02
N LEU A 276 38.42 -0.13 -5.76
CA LEU A 276 37.06 -0.19 -6.26
C LEU A 276 36.03 -0.37 -5.15
N ILE A 277 36.35 -1.13 -4.11
CA ILE A 277 35.49 -1.28 -2.91
C ILE A 277 35.36 0.08 -2.20
N HIS A 278 36.43 0.82 -2.02
CA HIS A 278 36.39 2.16 -1.42
C HIS A 278 35.60 3.18 -2.24
N ILE A 279 35.54 3.05 -3.55
CA ILE A 279 34.73 3.91 -4.42
C ILE A 279 33.23 3.53 -4.30
N SER A 280 32.93 2.24 -4.17
CA SER A 280 31.55 1.74 -4.07
C SER A 280 30.91 1.92 -2.69
N GLU A 281 31.71 2.03 -1.63
CA GLU A 281 31.27 2.42 -0.28
C GLU A 281 31.62 3.88 -0.02
N PRO A 282 30.66 4.83 -0.19
CA PRO A 282 30.89 6.21 0.25
C PRO A 282 31.06 6.16 1.76
N THR A 283 32.31 6.26 2.21
CA THR A 283 32.70 6.29 3.60
C THR A 283 31.85 7.34 4.33
N ARG A 284 31.06 6.94 5.30
CA ARG A 284 30.46 7.81 6.32
C ARG A 284 31.55 8.39 7.24
N LEU A 285 32.51 9.09 6.66
CA LEU A 285 33.53 9.86 7.37
C LEU A 285 33.13 11.33 7.27
N GLY A 286 32.28 11.77 8.19
CA GLY A 286 31.86 13.18 8.26
C GLY A 286 30.74 13.48 9.22
N MET A 287 30.62 12.71 10.32
CA MET A 287 29.83 13.12 11.48
C MET A 287 30.64 12.81 12.75
N ILE A 288 31.53 13.70 13.09
CA ILE A 288 31.98 13.96 14.47
C ILE A 288 31.61 15.41 14.76
#